data_fbece83838aa0e8d9a2b5f9ca89c8183
#
_entry.id   fbece83838aa0e8d9a2b5f9ca89c8183
#
_cell.length_a   1.000
_cell.length_b   1.000
_cell.length_c   1.000
_cell.angle_alpha   90.00
_cell.angle_beta   90.00
_cell.angle_gamma   90.00
#
_symmetry.space_group_name_H-M   'P 1'
#
loop_
_entity.id
_entity.type
_entity.pdbx_description
1 polymer ?
#
loop_
_entity_poly.entity_id
_entity_poly.type
_entity_poly.pdbx_seq_one_letter_code
_entity_poly.pdbx_strand_id
1 'polypeptide(L)'
;MDDAMTSPHGKRPMGEKKVPFGGEKTLAEISVTVWLHKDNASFFFKNGFLFLKQADREIRVKLCRAFPFELQWEFISVLDEDENELGLIRNVADFEDESRESLITELKRRYYAPVIKQILKVKERYGFSYWKAKTEEGEINFTLRDTYRSIMRSGENSLIMMDVDGNRFEIPDIGALDRKSYKKIELYL
;
A
#
# COMPACT_ATOMS: atom_id res chain seq x y z
N MET A 1 -21.29 76.27 3.34
CA MET A 1 -22.52 75.59 2.93
C MET A 1 -22.05 74.41 2.17
N ASP A 2 -21.75 73.42 2.94
CA ASP A 2 -20.94 72.27 2.57
C ASP A 2 -21.70 71.00 2.90
N ASP A 3 -21.87 70.17 1.95
CA ASP A 3 -22.43 68.85 2.26
C ASP A 3 -21.51 67.79 1.65
N ALA A 4 -20.77 67.18 2.52
CA ALA A 4 -19.91 66.05 2.25
C ALA A 4 -20.70 64.76 2.31
N MET A 5 -20.89 64.11 1.16
CA MET A 5 -21.49 62.77 1.04
C MET A 5 -20.45 61.69 1.33
N THR A 6 -20.53 61.10 2.49
CA THR A 6 -19.75 59.93 2.87
C THR A 6 -20.53 58.65 2.52
N SER A 7 -20.02 57.86 1.61
CA SER A 7 -20.50 56.49 1.31
C SER A 7 -20.06 55.51 2.38
N PRO A 8 -20.94 54.61 2.87
CA PRO A 8 -20.53 53.53 3.74
C PRO A 8 -20.17 52.29 2.92
N HIS A 9 -18.89 51.91 2.95
CA HIS A 9 -18.44 50.61 2.48
C HIS A 9 -18.96 49.54 3.41
N GLY A 10 -19.93 48.77 2.95
CA GLY A 10 -20.39 47.55 3.59
C GLY A 10 -19.35 46.47 3.48
N LYS A 11 -18.72 46.11 4.60
CA LYS A 11 -17.92 44.89 4.75
C LYS A 11 -18.87 43.70 4.71
N ARG A 12 -18.73 42.85 3.68
CA ARG A 12 -19.33 41.50 3.68
C ARG A 12 -18.63 40.63 4.73
N PRO A 13 -19.33 39.90 5.58
CA PRO A 13 -18.71 38.94 6.47
C PRO A 13 -18.24 37.77 5.61
N MET A 14 -16.96 37.48 5.64
CA MET A 14 -16.39 36.22 5.14
C MET A 14 -16.98 35.09 5.99
N GLY A 15 -17.82 34.28 5.36
CA GLY A 15 -18.32 33.05 5.97
C GLY A 15 -17.15 32.08 6.23
N GLU A 16 -16.85 31.88 7.49
CA GLU A 16 -16.02 30.79 7.95
C GLU A 16 -16.68 29.47 7.55
N LYS A 17 -16.13 28.79 6.56
CA LYS A 17 -16.42 27.39 6.32
C LYS A 17 -15.85 26.61 7.52
N LYS A 18 -16.67 26.29 8.49
CA LYS A 18 -16.36 25.29 9.50
C LYS A 18 -16.18 23.95 8.78
N VAL A 19 -14.93 23.56 8.61
CA VAL A 19 -14.55 22.17 8.32
C VAL A 19 -14.89 21.38 9.58
N PRO A 20 -15.72 20.34 9.56
CA PRO A 20 -15.92 19.49 10.71
C PRO A 20 -14.65 18.68 10.90
N PHE A 21 -13.74 19.18 11.72
CA PHE A 21 -12.70 18.33 12.31
C PHE A 21 -13.42 17.31 13.18
N GLY A 22 -13.28 16.03 12.84
CA GLY A 22 -13.70 14.92 13.67
C GLY A 22 -13.15 15.12 15.08
N GLY A 23 -13.96 14.77 16.09
CA GLY A 23 -13.69 15.04 17.48
C GLY A 23 -12.25 14.76 17.87
N GLU A 24 -11.65 15.67 18.64
CA GLU A 24 -10.31 15.58 19.16
C GLU A 24 -10.16 14.28 19.96
N LYS A 25 -9.61 13.25 19.32
CA LYS A 25 -9.15 12.06 20.04
C LYS A 25 -7.97 12.52 20.93
N THR A 26 -8.07 12.30 22.22
CA THR A 26 -6.97 12.59 23.14
C THR A 26 -5.75 11.74 22.76
N LEU A 27 -4.53 12.23 23.02
CA LEU A 27 -3.30 11.46 22.78
C LEU A 27 -3.33 10.07 23.45
N ALA A 28 -4.06 9.91 24.54
CA ALA A 28 -4.28 8.62 25.19
C ALA A 28 -5.18 7.67 24.38
N GLU A 29 -6.15 8.18 23.63
CA GLU A 29 -7.01 7.38 22.74
C GLU A 29 -6.31 7.00 21.42
N ILE A 30 -5.35 7.80 20.97
CA ILE A 30 -4.52 7.52 19.80
C ILE A 30 -3.46 6.44 20.09
N SER A 31 -3.08 6.25 21.35
CA SER A 31 -1.99 5.34 21.75
C SER A 31 -2.44 3.90 22.05
N VAL A 32 -3.73 3.59 22.04
CA VAL A 32 -4.21 2.22 22.28
C VAL A 32 -4.28 1.45 20.98
N THR A 33 -3.24 0.68 20.70
CA THR A 33 -3.27 -0.28 19.58
C THR A 33 -4.27 -1.39 19.87
N VAL A 34 -5.32 -1.48 19.07
CA VAL A 34 -6.29 -2.58 19.13
C VAL A 34 -5.71 -3.78 18.37
N TRP A 35 -5.34 -4.84 19.11
CA TRP A 35 -4.87 -6.07 18.50
C TRP A 35 -6.03 -6.95 18.08
N LEU A 36 -6.05 -7.33 16.80
CA LEU A 36 -6.98 -8.29 16.24
C LEU A 36 -6.36 -9.69 16.25
N HIS A 37 -7.09 -10.65 16.79
CA HIS A 37 -6.69 -12.05 16.89
C HIS A 37 -7.94 -12.94 16.76
N LYS A 38 -7.74 -14.25 16.63
CA LYS A 38 -8.81 -15.23 16.36
C LYS A 38 -9.97 -15.21 17.36
N ASP A 39 -9.73 -14.77 18.62
CA ASP A 39 -10.77 -14.77 19.66
C ASP A 39 -11.67 -13.51 19.59
N ASN A 40 -11.24 -12.43 18.92
CA ASN A 40 -11.99 -11.18 18.85
C ASN A 40 -12.31 -10.71 17.43
N ALA A 41 -11.82 -11.40 16.40
CA ALA A 41 -11.99 -11.02 15.01
C ALA A 41 -12.01 -12.25 14.11
N SER A 42 -12.88 -12.28 13.11
CA SER A 42 -12.84 -13.22 12.01
C SER A 42 -13.01 -12.50 10.68
N PHE A 43 -12.41 -13.07 9.62
CA PHE A 43 -12.39 -12.46 8.30
C PHE A 43 -13.00 -13.40 7.27
N PHE A 44 -13.81 -12.85 6.37
CA PHE A 44 -14.46 -13.62 5.32
C PHE A 44 -14.74 -12.75 4.09
N PHE A 45 -14.91 -13.39 2.93
CA PHE A 45 -15.33 -12.70 1.73
C PHE A 45 -16.84 -12.71 1.58
N LYS A 46 -17.38 -11.54 1.19
CA LYS A 46 -18.79 -11.35 0.82
C LYS A 46 -18.85 -10.47 -0.43
N ASN A 47 -19.44 -10.96 -1.50
CA ASN A 47 -19.56 -10.26 -2.79
C ASN A 47 -18.20 -9.77 -3.34
N GLY A 48 -17.12 -10.53 -3.13
CA GLY A 48 -15.77 -10.18 -3.60
C GLY A 48 -15.01 -9.15 -2.76
N PHE A 49 -15.55 -8.73 -1.62
CA PHE A 49 -14.91 -7.83 -0.67
C PHE A 49 -14.62 -8.54 0.65
N LEU A 50 -13.53 -8.14 1.29
CA LEU A 50 -13.18 -8.63 2.61
C LEU A 50 -14.00 -7.93 3.69
N PHE A 51 -14.54 -8.71 4.61
CA PHE A 51 -15.24 -8.24 5.79
C PHE A 51 -14.56 -8.72 7.06
N LEU A 52 -14.54 -7.83 8.05
CA LEU A 52 -14.21 -8.14 9.44
C LEU A 52 -15.52 -8.37 10.21
N LYS A 53 -15.61 -9.48 10.91
CA LYS A 53 -16.67 -9.71 11.89
C LYS A 53 -16.08 -9.56 13.29
N GLN A 54 -16.62 -8.62 14.04
CA GLN A 54 -16.37 -8.40 15.47
C GLN A 54 -17.68 -8.39 16.22
N ALA A 55 -17.85 -9.28 17.18
CA ALA A 55 -19.12 -9.52 17.87
C ALA A 55 -20.25 -9.69 16.84
N ASP A 56 -21.25 -8.78 16.87
CA ASP A 56 -22.42 -8.82 15.95
C ASP A 56 -22.31 -7.86 14.75
N ARG A 57 -21.11 -7.30 14.50
CA ARG A 57 -20.91 -6.33 13.41
C ARG A 57 -20.07 -6.94 12.29
N GLU A 58 -20.55 -6.74 11.08
CA GLU A 58 -19.79 -7.02 9.85
C GLU A 58 -19.38 -5.68 9.23
N ILE A 59 -18.10 -5.45 9.08
CA ILE A 59 -17.56 -4.21 8.55
C ILE A 59 -16.71 -4.57 7.32
N ARG A 60 -16.96 -3.91 6.20
CA ARG A 60 -16.09 -4.03 5.02
C ARG A 60 -14.75 -3.39 5.32
N VAL A 61 -13.66 -4.10 5.01
CA VAL A 61 -12.33 -3.66 5.40
C VAL A 61 -11.33 -3.75 4.25
N LYS A 62 -10.26 -2.97 4.40
CA LYS A 62 -9.05 -2.99 3.57
C LYS A 62 -7.88 -3.37 4.45
N LEU A 63 -6.93 -4.11 3.91
CA LEU A 63 -5.70 -4.47 4.61
C LEU A 63 -4.54 -3.60 4.14
N CYS A 64 -3.71 -3.13 5.08
CA CYS A 64 -2.51 -2.38 4.79
C CYS A 64 -1.32 -2.98 5.54
N ARG A 65 -0.24 -3.34 4.83
CA ARG A 65 1.00 -3.82 5.45
C ARG A 65 1.77 -2.66 6.05
N ALA A 66 2.11 -2.72 7.33
CA ALA A 66 2.99 -1.73 7.96
C ALA A 66 4.43 -1.84 7.40
N PHE A 67 4.88 -3.08 7.12
CA PHE A 67 6.19 -3.40 6.55
C PHE A 67 6.05 -4.20 5.26
N PRO A 68 5.72 -3.54 4.12
CA PRO A 68 5.32 -4.23 2.90
C PRO A 68 6.43 -5.04 2.22
N PHE A 69 7.70 -4.79 2.56
CA PHE A 69 8.86 -5.42 1.93
C PHE A 69 9.51 -6.50 2.78
N GLU A 70 9.47 -6.36 4.11
CA GLU A 70 10.20 -7.21 5.05
C GLU A 70 9.29 -8.24 5.72
N LEU A 71 8.10 -7.79 6.18
CA LEU A 71 7.17 -8.57 6.98
C LEU A 71 5.82 -8.70 6.26
N GLN A 72 5.79 -9.50 5.20
CA GLN A 72 4.63 -9.59 4.32
C GLN A 72 3.35 -10.12 4.98
N TRP A 73 3.48 -10.87 6.07
CA TRP A 73 2.37 -11.53 6.77
C TRP A 73 2.19 -11.05 8.21
N GLU A 74 2.94 -10.02 8.60
CA GLU A 74 2.95 -9.47 9.94
C GLU A 74 2.61 -7.99 9.93
N PHE A 75 2.11 -7.50 11.07
CA PHE A 75 1.76 -6.09 11.29
C PHE A 75 0.86 -5.53 10.18
N ILE A 76 -0.32 -6.17 10.02
CA ILE A 76 -1.30 -5.77 9.03
C ILE A 76 -2.33 -4.86 9.69
N SER A 77 -2.37 -3.60 9.27
CA SER A 77 -3.41 -2.66 9.68
C SER A 77 -4.72 -2.98 8.93
N VAL A 78 -5.81 -3.02 9.68
CA VAL A 78 -7.17 -3.25 9.18
C VAL A 78 -7.90 -1.93 9.20
N LEU A 79 -8.26 -1.43 8.02
CA LEU A 79 -8.90 -0.14 7.82
C LEU A 79 -10.36 -0.32 7.38
N ASP A 80 -11.24 0.57 7.81
CA ASP A 80 -12.60 0.67 7.27
C ASP A 80 -12.62 1.36 5.88
N GLU A 81 -13.80 1.64 5.36
CA GLU A 81 -13.98 2.31 4.07
C GLU A 81 -13.54 3.79 4.10
N ASP A 82 -13.59 4.42 5.27
CA ASP A 82 -13.19 5.80 5.53
C ASP A 82 -11.70 5.92 5.94
N GLU A 83 -10.92 4.82 5.80
CA GLU A 83 -9.50 4.72 6.15
C GLU A 83 -9.18 4.86 7.65
N ASN A 84 -10.17 4.69 8.54
CA ASN A 84 -9.92 4.61 9.96
C ASN A 84 -9.38 3.22 10.32
N GLU A 85 -8.35 3.18 11.16
CA GLU A 85 -7.80 1.92 11.66
C GLU A 85 -8.74 1.30 12.70
N LEU A 86 -9.21 0.09 12.41
CA LEU A 86 -10.03 -0.71 13.31
C LEU A 86 -9.17 -1.57 14.24
N GLY A 87 -7.95 -1.86 13.83
CA GLY A 87 -6.99 -2.62 14.61
C GLY A 87 -5.83 -3.15 13.78
N LEU A 88 -4.91 -3.80 14.47
CA LEU A 88 -3.67 -4.34 13.90
C LEU A 88 -3.59 -5.86 14.11
N ILE A 89 -3.31 -6.60 13.06
CA ILE A 89 -3.01 -8.03 13.10
C ILE A 89 -1.51 -8.19 13.28
N ARG A 90 -1.08 -8.94 14.31
CA ARG A 90 0.35 -9.20 14.55
C ARG A 90 0.91 -10.15 13.50
N ASN A 91 0.28 -11.30 13.31
CA ASN A 91 0.64 -12.29 12.29
C ASN A 91 -0.61 -12.93 11.73
N VAL A 92 -0.68 -13.07 10.41
CA VAL A 92 -1.81 -13.72 9.72
C VAL A 92 -1.92 -15.21 10.10
N ALA A 93 -0.80 -15.84 10.45
CA ALA A 93 -0.77 -17.25 10.87
C ALA A 93 -1.50 -17.51 12.22
N ASP A 94 -1.75 -16.48 13.03
CA ASP A 94 -2.44 -16.59 14.32
C ASP A 94 -3.96 -16.80 14.16
N PHE A 95 -4.49 -16.67 12.94
CA PHE A 95 -5.90 -16.89 12.64
C PHE A 95 -6.19 -18.34 12.23
N GLU A 96 -7.45 -18.76 12.44
CA GLU A 96 -7.96 -20.03 11.96
C GLU A 96 -8.02 -20.08 10.44
N ASP A 97 -8.08 -21.27 9.86
CA ASP A 97 -7.86 -21.53 8.43
C ASP A 97 -8.72 -20.64 7.51
N GLU A 98 -10.03 -20.52 7.77
CA GLU A 98 -10.94 -19.72 6.92
C GLU A 98 -10.59 -18.23 6.91
N SER A 99 -10.36 -17.65 8.09
CA SER A 99 -9.94 -16.24 8.22
C SER A 99 -8.55 -16.02 7.66
N ARG A 100 -7.63 -16.95 7.92
CA ARG A 100 -6.26 -16.91 7.39
C ARG A 100 -6.23 -16.94 5.87
N GLU A 101 -7.00 -17.84 5.24
CA GLU A 101 -7.09 -17.90 3.78
C GLU A 101 -7.68 -16.62 3.19
N SER A 102 -8.71 -16.05 3.83
CA SER A 102 -9.30 -14.77 3.42
C SER A 102 -8.30 -13.62 3.51
N LEU A 103 -7.55 -13.51 4.60
CA LEU A 103 -6.49 -12.51 4.77
C LEU A 103 -5.38 -12.67 3.73
N ILE A 104 -4.89 -13.90 3.52
CA ILE A 104 -3.85 -14.19 2.53
C ILE A 104 -4.31 -13.83 1.11
N THR A 105 -5.55 -14.18 0.76
CA THR A 105 -6.12 -13.91 -0.56
C THR A 105 -6.22 -12.41 -0.82
N GLU A 106 -6.73 -11.63 0.15
CA GLU A 106 -6.82 -10.17 0.01
C GLU A 106 -5.44 -9.52 -0.06
N LEU A 107 -4.48 -9.95 0.78
CA LEU A 107 -3.12 -9.43 0.74
C LEU A 107 -2.42 -9.75 -0.57
N LYS A 108 -2.55 -10.98 -1.09
CA LYS A 108 -2.01 -11.34 -2.41
C LYS A 108 -2.64 -10.51 -3.53
N ARG A 109 -3.95 -10.29 -3.49
CA ARG A 109 -4.65 -9.46 -4.48
C ARG A 109 -4.19 -8.01 -4.44
N ARG A 110 -4.07 -7.44 -3.24
CA ARG A 110 -3.71 -6.03 -3.04
C ARG A 110 -2.25 -5.72 -3.32
N TYR A 111 -1.37 -6.66 -2.99
CA TYR A 111 0.07 -6.54 -3.14
C TYR A 111 0.61 -7.43 -4.26
N TYR A 112 -0.23 -7.70 -5.25
CA TYR A 112 0.19 -8.47 -6.41
C TYR A 112 1.39 -7.80 -7.09
N ALA A 113 2.43 -8.60 -7.32
CA ALA A 113 3.63 -8.18 -8.02
C ALA A 113 4.01 -9.29 -9.02
N PRO A 114 3.93 -9.05 -10.34
CA PRO A 114 4.38 -10.01 -11.34
C PRO A 114 5.84 -10.40 -11.09
N VAL A 115 6.11 -11.71 -11.12
CA VAL A 115 7.45 -12.26 -10.92
C VAL A 115 8.24 -12.18 -12.21
N ILE A 116 9.33 -11.44 -12.20
CA ILE A 116 10.28 -11.34 -13.32
C ILE A 116 11.16 -12.59 -13.33
N LYS A 117 11.06 -13.36 -14.42
CA LYS A 117 11.90 -14.54 -14.67
C LYS A 117 13.14 -14.21 -15.51
N GLN A 118 13.03 -13.18 -16.36
CA GLN A 118 14.10 -12.80 -17.25
C GLN A 118 14.05 -11.30 -17.58
N ILE A 119 15.20 -10.65 -17.63
CA ILE A 119 15.32 -9.26 -18.08
C ILE A 119 15.83 -9.24 -19.51
N LEU A 120 14.95 -8.87 -20.44
CA LEU A 120 15.24 -8.87 -21.85
C LEU A 120 16.05 -7.65 -22.26
N LYS A 121 15.68 -6.46 -21.75
CA LYS A 121 16.31 -5.20 -22.11
C LYS A 121 16.20 -4.19 -20.99
N VAL A 122 17.23 -3.39 -20.80
CA VAL A 122 17.23 -2.17 -19.99
C VAL A 122 17.86 -1.06 -20.83
N LYS A 123 17.25 0.11 -20.82
CA LYS A 123 17.78 1.33 -21.44
C LYS A 123 17.59 2.50 -20.47
N GLU A 124 18.66 3.23 -20.23
CA GLU A 124 18.59 4.46 -19.44
C GLU A 124 18.55 5.69 -20.32
N ARG A 125 17.72 6.65 -19.96
CA ARG A 125 17.63 7.95 -20.59
C ARG A 125 17.03 8.98 -19.67
N TYR A 126 17.74 10.09 -19.45
CA TYR A 126 17.23 11.26 -18.69
C TYR A 126 16.69 10.93 -17.27
N GLY A 127 17.40 10.08 -16.53
CA GLY A 127 17.01 9.69 -15.17
C GLY A 127 15.86 8.66 -15.10
N PHE A 128 15.45 8.12 -16.25
CA PHE A 128 14.52 7.00 -16.34
C PHE A 128 15.22 5.78 -16.91
N SER A 129 14.83 4.60 -16.44
CA SER A 129 15.20 3.33 -17.05
C SER A 129 13.95 2.63 -17.60
N TYR A 130 14.07 2.19 -18.85
CA TYR A 130 13.03 1.48 -19.60
C TYR A 130 13.35 0.01 -19.63
N TRP A 131 12.47 -0.78 -19.05
CA TRP A 131 12.67 -2.20 -18.86
C TRP A 131 11.73 -3.00 -19.74
N LYS A 132 12.28 -4.07 -20.33
CA LYS A 132 11.50 -5.14 -20.94
C LYS A 132 11.88 -6.42 -20.23
N ALA A 133 10.90 -7.09 -19.64
CA ALA A 133 11.09 -8.30 -18.87
C ALA A 133 10.08 -9.38 -19.26
N LYS A 134 10.38 -10.61 -18.91
CA LYS A 134 9.51 -11.77 -19.06
C LYS A 134 9.06 -12.24 -17.69
N THR A 135 7.75 -12.40 -17.52
CA THR A 135 7.08 -12.98 -16.35
C THR A 135 6.48 -14.34 -16.71
N GLU A 136 5.81 -14.97 -15.78
CA GLU A 136 5.02 -16.20 -16.06
C GLU A 136 3.83 -15.91 -16.99
N GLU A 137 3.28 -14.70 -16.93
CA GLU A 137 2.11 -14.28 -17.71
C GLU A 137 2.46 -13.74 -19.10
N GLY A 138 3.75 -13.50 -19.38
CA GLY A 138 4.22 -12.99 -20.66
C GLY A 138 5.28 -11.91 -20.56
N GLU A 139 5.47 -11.19 -21.68
CA GLU A 139 6.41 -10.06 -21.72
C GLU A 139 5.73 -8.78 -21.23
N ILE A 140 6.46 -8.05 -20.39
CA ILE A 140 6.03 -6.78 -19.85
C ILE A 140 7.03 -5.68 -20.16
N ASN A 141 6.53 -4.44 -20.25
CA ASN A 141 7.36 -3.24 -20.33
C ASN A 141 6.98 -2.31 -19.19
N PHE A 142 7.96 -1.78 -18.50
CA PHE A 142 7.76 -0.83 -17.41
C PHE A 142 8.90 0.17 -17.35
N THR A 143 8.68 1.30 -16.66
CA THR A 143 9.63 2.40 -16.56
C THR A 143 9.90 2.71 -15.10
N LEU A 144 11.16 2.74 -14.70
CA LEU A 144 11.55 3.20 -13.38
C LEU A 144 12.06 4.64 -13.47
N ARG A 145 11.70 5.45 -12.49
CA ARG A 145 12.26 6.78 -12.27
C ARG A 145 13.27 6.69 -11.14
N ASP A 146 14.48 7.20 -11.33
CA ASP A 146 15.55 7.04 -10.35
C ASP A 146 15.73 5.55 -9.97
N THR A 147 16.34 4.80 -10.86
CA THR A 147 16.42 3.34 -10.81
C THR A 147 16.90 2.81 -9.45
N TYR A 148 17.88 3.48 -8.85
CA TYR A 148 18.42 3.09 -7.54
C TYR A 148 17.42 3.20 -6.39
N ARG A 149 16.50 4.15 -6.46
CA ARG A 149 15.44 4.31 -5.45
C ARG A 149 14.21 3.46 -5.73
N SER A 150 14.02 3.10 -6.99
CA SER A 150 12.88 2.29 -7.43
C SER A 150 13.13 0.80 -7.33
N ILE A 151 14.36 0.37 -7.05
CA ILE A 151 14.74 -1.03 -6.81
C ILE A 151 15.10 -1.17 -5.33
N MET A 152 14.36 -2.01 -4.63
CA MET A 152 14.53 -2.24 -3.20
C MET A 152 14.83 -3.71 -2.94
N ARG A 153 15.75 -3.99 -2.03
CA ARG A 153 15.98 -5.35 -1.55
C ARG A 153 14.85 -5.76 -0.61
N SER A 154 14.37 -6.98 -0.79
CA SER A 154 13.37 -7.61 0.06
C SER A 154 13.96 -8.94 0.57
N GLY A 155 14.74 -8.88 1.65
CA GLY A 155 15.54 -10.01 2.10
C GLY A 155 16.93 -10.06 1.46
N GLU A 156 17.61 -11.23 1.55
CA GLU A 156 19.00 -11.38 1.13
C GLU A 156 19.17 -11.37 -0.40
N ASN A 157 18.32 -12.07 -1.12
CA ASN A 157 18.44 -12.32 -2.55
C ASN A 157 17.25 -11.87 -3.39
N SER A 158 16.27 -11.19 -2.81
CA SER A 158 15.09 -10.74 -3.53
C SER A 158 15.05 -9.24 -3.77
N LEU A 159 14.42 -8.84 -4.87
CA LEU A 159 14.22 -7.44 -5.24
C LEU A 159 12.75 -7.16 -5.51
N ILE A 160 12.32 -5.98 -5.10
CA ILE A 160 11.05 -5.38 -5.51
C ILE A 160 11.36 -4.11 -6.29
N MET A 161 10.71 -3.96 -7.42
CA MET A 161 10.79 -2.79 -8.27
C MET A 161 9.46 -2.07 -8.28
N MET A 162 9.46 -0.75 -8.23
CA MET A 162 8.25 0.07 -8.34
C MET A 162 8.38 0.99 -9.55
N ASP A 163 7.44 0.90 -10.49
CA ASP A 163 7.45 1.73 -11.68
C ASP A 163 6.86 3.13 -11.44
N VAL A 164 6.87 3.96 -12.48
CA VAL A 164 6.34 5.33 -12.43
C VAL A 164 4.84 5.40 -12.21
N ASP A 165 4.12 4.32 -12.50
CA ASP A 165 2.67 4.19 -12.34
C ASP A 165 2.30 3.56 -10.98
N GLY A 166 3.30 3.19 -10.17
CA GLY A 166 3.11 2.56 -8.86
C GLY A 166 2.92 1.04 -8.92
N ASN A 167 3.07 0.42 -10.09
CA ASN A 167 3.04 -1.03 -10.21
C ASN A 167 4.30 -1.64 -9.58
N ARG A 168 4.13 -2.83 -9.00
CA ARG A 168 5.22 -3.57 -8.37
C ARG A 168 5.60 -4.77 -9.22
N PHE A 169 6.89 -5.09 -9.22
CA PHE A 169 7.46 -6.26 -9.87
C PHE A 169 8.46 -6.89 -8.91
N GLU A 170 8.53 -8.22 -8.90
CA GLU A 170 9.38 -8.95 -7.96
C GLU A 170 10.37 -9.83 -8.70
N ILE A 171 11.61 -9.86 -8.20
CA ILE A 171 12.60 -10.89 -8.49
C ILE A 171 12.84 -11.63 -7.17
N PRO A 172 12.24 -12.81 -6.97
CA PRO A 172 12.30 -13.51 -5.69
C PRO A 172 13.68 -14.08 -5.37
N ASP A 173 14.48 -14.36 -6.39
CA ASP A 173 15.88 -14.80 -6.23
C ASP A 173 16.74 -14.27 -7.38
N ILE A 174 17.62 -13.35 -7.06
CA ILE A 174 18.59 -12.76 -8.00
C ILE A 174 19.51 -13.84 -8.55
N GLY A 175 19.87 -14.83 -7.74
CA GLY A 175 20.75 -15.93 -8.12
C GLY A 175 20.12 -16.90 -9.13
N ALA A 176 18.78 -16.96 -9.19
CA ALA A 176 18.04 -17.76 -10.15
C ALA A 176 17.94 -17.11 -11.54
N LEU A 177 18.32 -15.86 -11.70
CA LEU A 177 18.33 -15.19 -12.98
C LEU A 177 19.41 -15.76 -13.92
N ASP A 178 19.09 -15.79 -15.22
CA ASP A 178 20.12 -16.09 -16.22
C ASP A 178 21.24 -15.03 -16.22
N ARG A 179 22.43 -15.42 -16.65
CA ARG A 179 23.63 -14.55 -16.64
C ARG A 179 23.43 -13.23 -17.39
N LYS A 180 22.61 -13.20 -18.45
CA LYS A 180 22.36 -11.98 -19.24
C LYS A 180 21.41 -11.04 -18.49
N SER A 181 20.45 -11.58 -17.78
CA SER A 181 19.53 -10.83 -16.92
C SER A 181 20.26 -10.25 -15.72
N TYR A 182 21.07 -11.07 -15.03
CA TYR A 182 21.88 -10.63 -13.89
C TYR A 182 22.78 -9.43 -14.25
N LYS A 183 23.53 -9.51 -15.36
CA LYS A 183 24.38 -8.41 -15.81
C LYS A 183 23.67 -7.08 -16.04
N LYS A 184 22.35 -7.10 -16.29
CA LYS A 184 21.56 -5.87 -16.51
C LYS A 184 21.15 -5.19 -15.23
N ILE A 185 21.12 -5.93 -14.12
CA ILE A 185 20.75 -5.39 -12.80
C ILE A 185 21.95 -5.25 -11.86
N GLU A 186 23.08 -5.85 -12.17
CA GLU A 186 24.27 -5.88 -11.32
C GLU A 186 24.69 -4.48 -10.82
N LEU A 187 24.50 -3.45 -11.63
CA LEU A 187 24.79 -2.06 -11.27
C LEU A 187 23.85 -1.48 -10.22
N TYR A 188 22.70 -2.12 -9.97
CA TYR A 188 21.66 -1.63 -9.06
C TYR A 188 21.56 -2.47 -7.78
N LEU A 189 22.46 -3.47 -7.62
CA LEU A 189 22.55 -4.34 -6.45
C LEU A 189 23.57 -3.77 -5.45
#